data_f9589ef9937bf830034581324f506bac
#
_entry.id   f9589ef9937bf830034581324f506bac
#
_cell.length_a   1.000
_cell.length_b   1.000
_cell.length_c   1.000
_cell.angle_alpha   90.00
_cell.angle_beta   90.00
_cell.angle_gamma   90.00
#
_symmetry.space_group_name_H-M   'P 1'
#
loop_
_entity.id
_entity.type
_entity.pdbx_description
1 polymer ?
#
loop_
_entity_poly.entity_id
_entity_poly.type
_entity_poly.pdbx_seq_one_letter_code
_entity_poly.pdbx_strand_id
1 'polypeptide(L)'
;TAFTADQYKVMIVANKFQTGFDQPLLCAMYIDRLLAGVTAVQTLSRLNRTYVTPSGVVKDHHMTQIVDFANDPDAIRIAFEPYFKGAYLETATDPNLVHDVSAKLDQAGIYTSTEIDQCADAWVRQKGNNALTAALSPAKKRFAARYNSALMDNGGAGDKAALDELDMFRKDVGTFVRLYDFMSQIIDYGDPDLEKKQIFLRLLERLIQPNNYTAAIDLSDISLVALKQIDHGK
;
A
#
# COMPACT_ATOMS: atom_id res chain seq x y z
N THR A 1 -6.19 16.46 25.95
CA THR A 1 -5.95 15.25 26.77
C THR A 1 -4.46 15.13 27.03
N ALA A 2 -4.06 14.65 28.23
CA ALA A 2 -2.63 14.53 28.62
C ALA A 2 -1.81 13.72 27.59
N PHE A 3 -2.41 12.73 26.93
CA PHE A 3 -1.74 11.88 25.95
C PHE A 3 -1.37 12.58 24.61
N THR A 4 -1.80 13.82 24.41
CA THR A 4 -1.36 14.61 23.26
C THR A 4 -0.02 15.31 23.47
N ALA A 5 0.51 15.29 24.70
CA ALA A 5 1.81 15.86 25.02
C ALA A 5 2.95 14.89 24.73
N ASP A 6 4.07 15.40 24.23
CA ASP A 6 5.22 14.61 23.75
C ASP A 6 5.86 13.69 24.81
N GLN A 7 5.64 13.99 26.07
CA GLN A 7 6.17 13.21 27.19
C GLN A 7 5.49 11.83 27.37
N TYR A 8 4.28 11.64 26.83
CA TYR A 8 3.52 10.40 26.96
C TYR A 8 3.64 9.58 25.66
N LYS A 9 4.33 8.49 25.71
CA LYS A 9 4.57 7.58 24.57
C LYS A 9 3.74 6.30 24.61
N VAL A 10 3.28 5.91 25.80
CA VAL A 10 2.51 4.69 26.03
C VAL A 10 1.26 5.01 26.84
N MET A 11 0.14 4.44 26.43
CA MET A 11 -1.13 4.53 27.15
C MET A 11 -1.64 3.12 27.45
N ILE A 12 -1.83 2.83 28.75
CA ILE A 12 -2.42 1.57 29.20
C ILE A 12 -3.86 1.82 29.61
N VAL A 13 -4.79 1.07 29.04
CA VAL A 13 -6.22 1.25 29.29
C VAL A 13 -6.94 -0.07 29.56
N ALA A 14 -7.90 -0.05 30.45
CA ALA A 14 -8.83 -1.13 30.67
C ALA A 14 -10.24 -0.67 30.29
N ASN A 15 -10.81 -1.22 29.24
CA ASN A 15 -12.18 -0.94 28.76
C ASN A 15 -12.49 0.54 28.43
N LYS A 16 -11.47 1.39 28.28
CA LYS A 16 -11.64 2.81 27.92
C LYS A 16 -11.17 3.04 26.48
N PHE A 17 -11.67 4.14 25.90
CA PHE A 17 -11.27 4.62 24.59
C PHE A 17 -11.58 3.67 23.41
N GLN A 18 -12.51 2.74 23.59
CA GLN A 18 -13.04 1.93 22.48
C GLN A 18 -13.91 2.76 21.53
N THR A 19 -14.55 3.81 22.06
CA THR A 19 -15.30 4.80 21.30
C THR A 19 -14.87 6.21 21.72
N GLY A 20 -15.01 7.20 20.82
CA GLY A 20 -14.78 8.61 21.14
C GLY A 20 -13.34 9.06 21.36
N PHE A 21 -12.34 8.17 21.23
CA PHE A 21 -10.92 8.53 21.30
C PHE A 21 -10.33 8.64 19.90
N ASP A 22 -9.71 9.75 19.61
CA ASP A 22 -9.02 10.01 18.34
C ASP A 22 -7.59 10.50 18.61
N GLN A 23 -6.61 9.69 18.22
CA GLN A 23 -5.20 10.04 18.27
C GLN A 23 -4.50 9.52 16.99
N PRO A 24 -4.34 10.40 16.00
CA PRO A 24 -3.76 10.00 14.70
C PRO A 24 -2.32 9.49 14.78
N LEU A 25 -1.58 9.86 15.84
CA LEU A 25 -0.19 9.45 16.06
C LEU A 25 -0.02 8.03 16.61
N LEU A 26 -1.12 7.33 16.93
CA LEU A 26 -1.02 5.92 17.37
C LEU A 26 -0.41 5.09 16.26
N CYS A 27 0.71 4.41 16.58
CA CYS A 27 1.45 3.54 15.64
C CYS A 27 1.53 2.09 16.11
N ALA A 28 1.24 1.81 17.38
CA ALA A 28 1.23 0.44 17.90
C ALA A 28 0.07 0.21 18.85
N MET A 29 -0.45 -1.03 18.85
CA MET A 29 -1.46 -1.48 19.80
C MET A 29 -1.14 -2.89 20.28
N TYR A 30 -1.12 -3.08 21.60
CA TYR A 30 -0.99 -4.37 22.24
C TYR A 30 -2.33 -4.76 22.83
N ILE A 31 -2.84 -5.94 22.49
CA ILE A 31 -4.17 -6.40 22.87
C ILE A 31 -4.05 -7.63 23.75
N ASP A 32 -4.52 -7.51 24.98
CA ASP A 32 -4.59 -8.60 25.96
C ASP A 32 -6.01 -8.76 26.46
N ARG A 33 -6.94 -8.90 25.52
CA ARG A 33 -8.37 -9.16 25.79
C ARG A 33 -9.07 -9.73 24.56
N LEU A 34 -10.13 -10.48 24.80
CA LEU A 34 -10.99 -10.94 23.72
C LEU A 34 -11.77 -9.79 23.09
N LEU A 35 -11.71 -9.69 21.78
CA LEU A 35 -12.45 -8.78 20.93
C LEU A 35 -13.34 -9.60 19.99
N ALA A 36 -14.58 -9.16 19.76
CA ALA A 36 -15.49 -9.85 18.85
C ALA A 36 -16.34 -8.85 18.06
N GLY A 37 -16.68 -9.22 16.83
CA GLY A 37 -17.58 -8.47 15.96
C GLY A 37 -17.23 -6.99 15.86
N VAL A 38 -18.21 -6.13 15.99
CA VAL A 38 -18.07 -4.65 15.88
C VAL A 38 -17.00 -4.10 16.81
N THR A 39 -16.85 -4.67 18.02
CA THR A 39 -15.87 -4.18 19.00
C THR A 39 -14.43 -4.38 18.51
N ALA A 40 -14.14 -5.51 17.83
CA ALA A 40 -12.83 -5.73 17.22
C ALA A 40 -12.54 -4.65 16.16
N VAL A 41 -13.48 -4.42 15.25
CA VAL A 41 -13.33 -3.42 14.19
C VAL A 41 -13.15 -2.02 14.77
N GLN A 42 -13.99 -1.61 15.72
CA GLN A 42 -13.91 -0.28 16.34
C GLN A 42 -12.63 -0.04 17.15
N THR A 43 -12.07 -1.10 17.73
CA THR A 43 -10.82 -1.00 18.49
C THR A 43 -9.62 -0.92 17.57
N LEU A 44 -9.49 -1.87 16.63
CA LEU A 44 -8.32 -2.02 15.77
C LEU A 44 -8.21 -0.90 14.72
N SER A 45 -9.33 -0.46 14.15
CA SER A 45 -9.37 0.62 13.16
C SER A 45 -8.87 1.98 13.69
N ARG A 46 -8.66 2.13 15.00
CA ARG A 46 -8.07 3.35 15.57
C ARG A 46 -6.64 3.60 15.16
N LEU A 47 -5.89 2.54 14.83
CA LEU A 47 -4.55 2.67 14.27
C LEU A 47 -4.56 3.19 12.83
N ASN A 48 -5.63 2.97 12.08
CA ASN A 48 -5.73 3.31 10.66
C ASN A 48 -6.06 4.79 10.40
N ARG A 49 -5.91 5.65 11.41
CA ARG A 49 -6.08 7.08 11.23
C ARG A 49 -4.95 7.66 10.40
N THR A 50 -5.31 8.30 9.30
CA THR A 50 -4.35 9.04 8.48
C THR A 50 -3.85 10.26 9.24
N TYR A 51 -2.56 10.54 9.10
CA TYR A 51 -1.94 11.72 9.67
C TYR A 51 -0.81 12.20 8.75
N VAL A 52 -0.75 13.49 8.58
CA VAL A 52 0.36 14.14 7.87
C VAL A 52 1.05 15.07 8.85
N THR A 53 2.33 14.86 9.06
CA THR A 53 3.11 15.72 9.95
C THR A 53 3.24 17.13 9.35
N PRO A 54 3.53 18.16 10.14
CA PRO A 54 3.83 19.50 9.62
C PRO A 54 4.99 19.52 8.62
N SER A 55 5.89 18.53 8.68
CA SER A 55 6.98 18.33 7.73
C SER A 55 6.58 17.58 6.46
N GLY A 56 5.31 17.23 6.30
CA GLY A 56 4.78 16.54 5.12
C GLY A 56 4.95 15.01 5.12
N VAL A 57 5.40 14.42 6.23
CA VAL A 57 5.48 12.95 6.36
C VAL A 57 4.08 12.39 6.58
N VAL A 58 3.63 11.51 5.69
CA VAL A 58 2.36 10.81 5.81
C VAL A 58 2.56 9.58 6.68
N LYS A 59 1.72 9.41 7.69
CA LYS A 59 1.64 8.16 8.44
C LYS A 59 1.10 7.08 7.49
N ASP A 60 1.95 6.13 7.16
CA ASP A 60 1.61 4.97 6.36
C ASP A 60 1.19 3.80 7.27
N HIS A 61 0.41 2.86 6.74
CA HIS A 61 0.02 1.63 7.45
C HIS A 61 1.24 0.76 7.83
N HIS A 62 2.36 0.81 7.09
CA HIS A 62 3.61 0.18 7.51
C HIS A 62 4.19 0.75 8.82
N MET A 63 3.74 1.93 9.24
CA MET A 63 4.10 2.52 10.52
C MET A 63 3.16 2.06 11.64
N THR A 64 2.19 1.18 11.33
CA THR A 64 1.21 0.69 12.30
C THR A 64 1.43 -0.80 12.56
N GLN A 65 1.37 -1.18 13.83
CA GLN A 65 1.57 -2.56 14.26
C GLN A 65 0.56 -2.94 15.33
N ILE A 66 -0.04 -4.11 15.19
CA ILE A 66 -0.90 -4.71 16.21
C ILE A 66 -0.24 -6.00 16.68
N VAL A 67 -0.13 -6.14 17.99
CA VAL A 67 0.29 -7.39 18.64
C VAL A 67 -0.86 -7.86 19.52
N ASP A 68 -1.44 -8.99 19.16
CA ASP A 68 -2.61 -9.56 19.84
C ASP A 68 -2.23 -10.84 20.55
N PHE A 69 -2.54 -10.92 21.85
CA PHE A 69 -2.21 -12.06 22.71
C PHE A 69 -3.43 -12.92 23.06
N ALA A 70 -4.63 -12.44 22.73
CA ALA A 70 -5.87 -13.02 23.24
C ALA A 70 -6.83 -13.54 22.16
N ASN A 71 -6.70 -13.07 20.91
CA ASN A 71 -7.68 -13.33 19.88
C ASN A 71 -7.14 -14.29 18.82
N ASP A 72 -8.04 -15.11 18.30
CA ASP A 72 -7.78 -15.92 17.12
C ASP A 72 -7.77 -15.02 15.88
N PRO A 73 -6.74 -15.10 15.01
CA PRO A 73 -6.66 -14.32 13.78
C PRO A 73 -7.88 -14.49 12.88
N ASP A 74 -8.43 -15.70 12.77
CA ASP A 74 -9.62 -15.97 11.96
C ASP A 74 -10.88 -15.30 12.53
N ALA A 75 -11.02 -15.25 13.85
CA ALA A 75 -12.13 -14.53 14.49
C ALA A 75 -12.06 -13.01 14.22
N ILE A 76 -10.85 -12.44 14.23
CA ILE A 76 -10.64 -11.04 13.86
C ILE A 76 -10.95 -10.81 12.39
N ARG A 77 -10.48 -11.67 11.49
CA ARG A 77 -10.78 -11.62 10.06
C ARG A 77 -12.28 -11.62 9.79
N ILE A 78 -13.02 -12.55 10.40
CA ILE A 78 -14.49 -12.65 10.28
C ILE A 78 -15.17 -11.38 10.79
N ALA A 79 -14.67 -10.77 11.87
CA ALA A 79 -15.23 -9.53 12.39
C ALA A 79 -15.09 -8.34 11.41
N PHE A 80 -14.00 -8.31 10.63
CA PHE A 80 -13.76 -7.26 9.63
C PHE A 80 -14.47 -7.51 8.29
N GLU A 81 -14.79 -8.74 7.97
CA GLU A 81 -15.37 -9.14 6.68
C GLU A 81 -16.58 -8.31 6.22
N PRO A 82 -17.60 -8.00 7.07
CA PRO A 82 -18.75 -7.20 6.65
C PRO A 82 -18.40 -5.77 6.23
N TYR A 83 -17.34 -5.21 6.83
CA TYR A 83 -16.90 -3.84 6.55
C TYR A 83 -16.01 -3.77 5.32
N PHE A 84 -15.33 -4.86 5.02
CA PHE A 84 -14.51 -5.00 3.83
C PHE A 84 -15.36 -5.30 2.57
N LYS A 85 -16.39 -6.13 2.70
CA LYS A 85 -17.34 -6.41 1.61
C LYS A 85 -18.07 -5.17 1.11
N GLY A 86 -18.28 -4.16 1.96
CA GLY A 86 -18.85 -2.88 1.54
C GLY A 86 -17.93 -2.04 0.64
N ALA A 87 -16.62 -2.30 0.66
CA ALA A 87 -15.62 -1.59 -0.14
C ALA A 87 -15.21 -2.37 -1.40
N TYR A 88 -15.30 -3.71 -1.36
CA TYR A 88 -14.91 -4.62 -2.44
C TYR A 88 -15.93 -5.76 -2.54
N LEU A 89 -16.76 -5.72 -3.57
CA LEU A 89 -17.80 -6.69 -3.89
C LEU A 89 -17.27 -8.14 -3.93
N GLU A 90 -17.94 -9.00 -3.18
CA GLU A 90 -18.16 -10.44 -3.33
C GLU A 90 -16.99 -11.44 -3.29
N THR A 91 -15.73 -11.08 -3.47
CA THR A 91 -14.64 -12.05 -3.59
C THR A 91 -13.48 -11.88 -2.59
N ALA A 92 -13.58 -10.96 -1.65
CA ALA A 92 -12.43 -10.49 -0.86
C ALA A 92 -12.06 -11.35 0.37
N THR A 93 -12.62 -12.55 0.51
CA THR A 93 -12.35 -13.43 1.67
C THR A 93 -11.39 -14.59 1.34
N ASP A 94 -11.04 -14.76 0.08
CA ASP A 94 -10.10 -15.81 -0.32
C ASP A 94 -8.66 -15.30 -0.24
N PRO A 95 -7.82 -15.88 0.64
CA PRO A 95 -6.39 -15.56 0.69
C PRO A 95 -5.69 -15.73 -0.66
N ASN A 96 -6.19 -16.63 -1.51
CA ASN A 96 -5.64 -16.87 -2.83
C ASN A 96 -5.85 -15.70 -3.79
N LEU A 97 -6.80 -14.82 -3.51
CA LEU A 97 -7.07 -13.66 -4.38
C LEU A 97 -5.86 -12.75 -4.56
N VAL A 98 -4.99 -12.64 -3.54
CA VAL A 98 -3.71 -11.92 -3.66
C VAL A 98 -2.83 -12.58 -4.71
N HIS A 99 -2.75 -13.92 -4.72
CA HIS A 99 -1.98 -14.68 -5.69
C HIS A 99 -2.58 -14.57 -7.10
N ASP A 100 -3.91 -14.58 -7.23
CA ASP A 100 -4.60 -14.44 -8.51
C ASP A 100 -4.34 -13.07 -9.15
N VAL A 101 -4.50 -12.01 -8.36
CA VAL A 101 -4.19 -10.65 -8.84
C VAL A 101 -2.70 -10.50 -9.14
N SER A 102 -1.83 -11.10 -8.31
CA SER A 102 -0.38 -11.13 -8.55
C SER A 102 -0.04 -11.79 -9.88
N ALA A 103 -0.59 -12.97 -10.16
CA ALA A 103 -0.38 -13.71 -11.40
C ALA A 103 -0.88 -12.92 -12.63
N LYS A 104 -2.04 -12.28 -12.52
CA LYS A 104 -2.58 -11.41 -13.57
C LYS A 104 -1.67 -10.24 -13.89
N LEU A 105 -1.10 -9.60 -12.87
CA LEU A 105 -0.15 -8.51 -13.02
C LEU A 105 1.15 -8.98 -13.69
N ASP A 106 1.65 -10.18 -13.35
CA ASP A 106 2.84 -10.76 -13.98
C ASP A 106 2.62 -11.04 -15.47
N GLN A 107 1.44 -11.53 -15.84
CA GLN A 107 1.07 -11.80 -17.25
C GLN A 107 1.07 -10.55 -18.12
N ALA A 108 0.80 -9.39 -17.54
CA ALA A 108 0.83 -8.12 -18.28
C ALA A 108 2.23 -7.75 -18.81
N GLY A 109 3.32 -8.30 -18.23
CA GLY A 109 4.69 -8.11 -18.71
C GLY A 109 5.18 -6.65 -18.67
N ILE A 110 4.66 -5.87 -17.72
CA ILE A 110 5.06 -4.46 -17.52
C ILE A 110 6.34 -4.36 -16.69
N TYR A 111 6.60 -5.32 -15.84
CA TYR A 111 7.79 -5.37 -14.98
C TYR A 111 8.41 -6.77 -14.99
N THR A 112 9.58 -6.91 -14.38
CA THR A 112 10.32 -8.16 -14.25
C THR A 112 10.62 -8.45 -12.77
N SER A 113 10.88 -9.72 -12.44
CA SER A 113 11.31 -10.13 -11.09
C SER A 113 12.60 -9.43 -10.65
N THR A 114 13.55 -9.26 -11.59
CA THR A 114 14.81 -8.55 -11.32
C THR A 114 14.57 -7.10 -10.87
N GLU A 115 13.60 -6.41 -11.46
CA GLU A 115 13.27 -5.03 -11.09
C GLU A 115 12.61 -4.98 -9.72
N ILE A 116 11.76 -5.96 -9.40
CA ILE A 116 11.17 -6.13 -8.07
C ILE A 116 12.28 -6.30 -7.03
N ASP A 117 13.23 -7.22 -7.25
CA ASP A 117 14.33 -7.49 -6.32
C ASP A 117 15.23 -6.26 -6.13
N GLN A 118 15.56 -5.56 -7.23
CA GLN A 118 16.36 -4.33 -7.15
C GLN A 118 15.66 -3.22 -6.37
N CYS A 119 14.35 -3.06 -6.56
CA CYS A 119 13.56 -2.09 -5.84
C CYS A 119 13.47 -2.43 -4.35
N ALA A 120 13.19 -3.68 -4.01
CA ALA A 120 13.12 -4.15 -2.63
C ALA A 120 14.47 -4.01 -1.92
N ASP A 121 15.58 -4.37 -2.57
CA ASP A 121 16.93 -4.19 -2.03
C ASP A 121 17.28 -2.70 -1.82
N ALA A 122 16.87 -1.83 -2.75
CA ALA A 122 17.06 -0.40 -2.61
C ALA A 122 16.22 0.19 -1.46
N TRP A 123 15.01 -0.33 -1.27
CA TRP A 123 14.10 0.06 -0.19
C TRP A 123 14.62 -0.36 1.17
N VAL A 124 14.88 -1.65 1.36
CA VAL A 124 15.31 -2.23 2.64
C VAL A 124 16.67 -1.68 3.08
N ARG A 125 17.60 -1.51 2.16
CA ARG A 125 18.94 -0.97 2.46
C ARG A 125 19.01 0.55 2.42
N GLN A 126 17.88 1.23 2.26
CA GLN A 126 17.81 2.71 2.25
C GLN A 126 18.80 3.37 1.29
N LYS A 127 18.95 2.81 0.08
CA LYS A 127 19.90 3.29 -0.93
C LYS A 127 19.55 4.65 -1.54
N GLY A 128 18.44 5.26 -1.10
CA GLY A 128 17.97 6.57 -1.52
C GLY A 128 17.13 6.56 -2.81
N ASN A 129 16.59 7.73 -3.15
CA ASN A 129 15.61 7.90 -4.22
C ASN A 129 16.16 7.54 -5.60
N ASN A 130 17.44 7.81 -5.86
CA ASN A 130 18.04 7.51 -7.16
C ASN A 130 18.04 6.01 -7.47
N ALA A 131 18.33 5.17 -6.47
CA ALA A 131 18.32 3.71 -6.63
C ALA A 131 16.91 3.19 -6.86
N LEU A 132 15.91 3.71 -6.12
CA LEU A 132 14.50 3.37 -6.31
C LEU A 132 13.98 3.80 -7.69
N THR A 133 14.31 5.02 -8.11
CA THR A 133 13.95 5.52 -9.44
C THR A 133 14.58 4.68 -10.54
N ALA A 134 15.83 4.27 -10.39
CA ALA A 134 16.51 3.40 -11.35
C ALA A 134 15.81 2.04 -11.49
N ALA A 135 15.39 1.43 -10.37
CA ALA A 135 14.69 0.15 -10.36
C ALA A 135 13.28 0.23 -10.97
N LEU A 136 12.56 1.34 -10.76
CA LEU A 136 11.19 1.54 -11.24
C LEU A 136 11.10 2.07 -12.68
N SER A 137 12.14 2.79 -13.13
CA SER A 137 12.16 3.47 -14.44
C SER A 137 11.88 2.55 -15.63
N PRO A 138 12.44 1.32 -15.72
CA PRO A 138 12.17 0.44 -16.85
C PRO A 138 10.69 0.03 -16.95
N ALA A 139 10.05 -0.33 -15.84
CA ALA A 139 8.64 -0.68 -15.81
C ALA A 139 7.76 0.51 -16.20
N LYS A 140 8.04 1.70 -15.64
CA LYS A 140 7.35 2.94 -16.04
C LYS A 140 7.49 3.23 -17.52
N LYS A 141 8.69 3.09 -18.09
CA LYS A 141 8.94 3.32 -19.51
C LYS A 141 8.17 2.34 -20.39
N ARG A 142 8.14 1.05 -20.03
CA ARG A 142 7.35 0.05 -20.77
C ARG A 142 5.86 0.37 -20.76
N PHE A 143 5.32 0.73 -19.58
CA PHE A 143 3.93 1.14 -19.47
C PHE A 143 3.63 2.36 -20.33
N ALA A 144 4.42 3.43 -20.21
CA ALA A 144 4.25 4.66 -20.98
C ALA A 144 4.40 4.45 -22.49
N ALA A 145 5.35 3.63 -22.92
CA ALA A 145 5.54 3.30 -24.34
C ALA A 145 4.32 2.57 -24.92
N ARG A 146 3.78 1.56 -24.19
CA ARG A 146 2.57 0.86 -24.63
C ARG A 146 1.37 1.79 -24.65
N TYR A 147 1.21 2.66 -23.65
CA TYR A 147 0.12 3.60 -23.59
C TYR A 147 0.16 4.61 -24.74
N ASN A 148 1.34 5.19 -25.01
CA ASN A 148 1.52 6.12 -26.13
C ASN A 148 1.34 5.44 -27.50
N SER A 149 1.80 4.20 -27.65
CA SER A 149 1.55 3.40 -28.86
C SER A 149 0.05 3.20 -29.08
N ALA A 150 -0.67 2.78 -28.05
CA ALA A 150 -2.11 2.57 -28.10
C ALA A 150 -2.88 3.87 -28.42
N LEU A 151 -2.42 5.03 -27.96
CA LEU A 151 -3.02 6.33 -28.29
C LEU A 151 -2.81 6.73 -29.76
N MET A 152 -1.67 6.35 -30.36
CA MET A 152 -1.31 6.73 -31.73
C MET A 152 -1.73 5.72 -32.78
N ASP A 153 -2.23 4.57 -32.37
CA ASP A 153 -2.68 3.52 -33.29
C ASP A 153 -3.94 3.95 -34.09
N ASN A 154 -4.26 3.21 -35.13
CA ASN A 154 -5.41 3.50 -36.00
C ASN A 154 -5.41 4.93 -36.62
N GLY A 155 -4.23 5.45 -36.98
CA GLY A 155 -4.13 6.78 -37.60
C GLY A 155 -4.47 7.93 -36.65
N GLY A 156 -4.30 7.74 -35.34
CA GLY A 156 -4.58 8.73 -34.31
C GLY A 156 -5.97 8.57 -33.66
N ALA A 157 -6.75 7.56 -34.04
CA ALA A 157 -8.05 7.25 -33.40
C ALA A 157 -7.87 6.47 -32.07
N GLY A 158 -6.67 5.91 -31.87
CA GLY A 158 -6.33 5.10 -30.69
C GLY A 158 -6.84 3.65 -30.76
N ASP A 159 -6.11 2.75 -30.13
CA ASP A 159 -6.58 1.39 -29.86
C ASP A 159 -7.25 1.34 -28.49
N LYS A 160 -8.58 1.40 -28.50
CA LYS A 160 -9.39 1.41 -27.28
C LYS A 160 -9.19 0.15 -26.45
N ALA A 161 -9.04 -1.03 -27.09
CA ALA A 161 -8.86 -2.29 -26.36
C ALA A 161 -7.52 -2.31 -25.62
N ALA A 162 -6.44 -1.86 -26.26
CA ALA A 162 -5.13 -1.76 -25.64
C ALA A 162 -5.10 -0.71 -24.51
N LEU A 163 -5.82 0.40 -24.67
CA LEU A 163 -5.96 1.42 -23.61
C LEU A 163 -6.75 0.88 -22.42
N ASP A 164 -7.86 0.17 -22.66
CA ASP A 164 -8.67 -0.45 -21.61
C ASP A 164 -7.87 -1.53 -20.83
N GLU A 165 -7.01 -2.29 -21.52
CA GLU A 165 -6.11 -3.27 -20.90
C GLU A 165 -5.09 -2.61 -19.96
N LEU A 166 -4.47 -1.52 -20.41
CA LEU A 166 -3.51 -0.76 -19.60
C LEU A 166 -4.17 -0.06 -18.41
N ASP A 167 -5.38 0.46 -18.59
CA ASP A 167 -6.18 1.00 -17.48
C ASP A 167 -6.60 -0.09 -16.47
N MET A 168 -6.89 -1.30 -16.96
CA MET A 168 -7.17 -2.44 -16.12
C MET A 168 -5.92 -2.82 -15.31
N PHE A 169 -4.75 -2.91 -15.96
CA PHE A 169 -3.48 -3.16 -15.27
C PHE A 169 -3.25 -2.16 -14.13
N ARG A 170 -3.45 -0.87 -14.39
CA ARG A 170 -3.30 0.18 -13.37
C ARG A 170 -4.27 -0.01 -12.20
N LYS A 171 -5.52 -0.36 -12.47
CA LYS A 171 -6.53 -0.66 -11.44
C LYS A 171 -6.14 -1.90 -10.63
N ASP A 172 -5.64 -2.93 -11.31
CA ASP A 172 -5.19 -4.18 -10.67
C ASP A 172 -3.96 -3.95 -9.77
N VAL A 173 -3.03 -3.06 -10.15
CA VAL A 173 -1.91 -2.63 -9.29
C VAL A 173 -2.44 -2.04 -7.97
N GLY A 174 -3.35 -1.07 -8.05
CA GLY A 174 -3.94 -0.48 -6.86
C GLY A 174 -4.78 -1.48 -6.05
N THR A 175 -5.43 -2.43 -6.71
CA THR A 175 -6.19 -3.51 -6.06
C THR A 175 -5.25 -4.45 -5.32
N PHE A 176 -4.15 -4.91 -5.95
CA PHE A 176 -3.15 -5.75 -5.31
C PHE A 176 -2.56 -5.09 -4.05
N VAL A 177 -2.13 -3.82 -4.17
CA VAL A 177 -1.54 -3.08 -3.05
C VAL A 177 -2.50 -3.02 -1.86
N ARG A 178 -3.74 -2.61 -2.08
CA ARG A 178 -4.74 -2.51 -1.01
C ARG A 178 -5.13 -3.87 -0.43
N LEU A 179 -5.27 -4.89 -1.29
CA LEU A 179 -5.63 -6.24 -0.88
C LEU A 179 -4.52 -6.86 -0.04
N TYR A 180 -3.26 -6.77 -0.49
CA TYR A 180 -2.11 -7.28 0.25
C TYR A 180 -1.94 -6.55 1.59
N ASP A 181 -2.06 -5.21 1.59
CA ASP A 181 -1.96 -4.40 2.80
C ASP A 181 -2.99 -4.79 3.86
N PHE A 182 -4.20 -5.14 3.43
CA PHE A 182 -5.24 -5.61 4.33
C PHE A 182 -4.97 -7.05 4.80
N MET A 183 -4.74 -7.96 3.85
CA MET A 183 -4.64 -9.39 4.15
C MET A 183 -3.38 -9.72 4.95
N SER A 184 -2.26 -9.05 4.70
CA SER A 184 -1.01 -9.26 5.44
C SER A 184 -1.09 -8.85 6.92
N GLN A 185 -2.10 -8.08 7.31
CA GLN A 185 -2.36 -7.78 8.73
C GLN A 185 -3.05 -8.94 9.47
N ILE A 186 -3.63 -9.88 8.74
CA ILE A 186 -4.47 -10.96 9.27
C ILE A 186 -3.84 -12.32 8.98
N ILE A 187 -3.14 -12.44 7.86
CA ILE A 187 -2.56 -13.69 7.37
C ILE A 187 -1.07 -13.48 7.13
N ASP A 188 -0.27 -14.35 7.69
CA ASP A 188 1.13 -14.45 7.33
C ASP A 188 1.25 -15.34 6.09
N TYR A 189 1.56 -14.73 4.95
CA TYR A 189 1.75 -15.47 3.70
C TYR A 189 3.04 -16.30 3.68
N GLY A 190 4.03 -15.96 4.53
CA GLY A 190 5.33 -16.60 4.53
C GLY A 190 6.06 -16.50 3.18
N ASP A 191 5.62 -15.59 2.31
CA ASP A 191 6.13 -15.41 0.95
C ASP A 191 6.85 -14.05 0.80
N PRO A 192 8.19 -14.06 0.89
CA PRO A 192 8.97 -12.83 0.74
C PRO A 192 8.84 -12.17 -0.63
N ASP A 193 8.49 -12.92 -1.67
CA ASP A 193 8.39 -12.39 -3.02
C ASP A 193 7.11 -11.57 -3.21
N LEU A 194 6.02 -11.93 -2.51
CA LEU A 194 4.83 -11.10 -2.44
C LEU A 194 5.10 -9.77 -1.73
N GLU A 195 5.89 -9.80 -0.66
CA GLU A 195 6.24 -8.57 0.08
C GLU A 195 7.11 -7.64 -0.77
N LYS A 196 8.12 -8.16 -1.45
CA LYS A 196 8.95 -7.39 -2.39
C LYS A 196 8.10 -6.80 -3.52
N LYS A 197 7.19 -7.59 -4.08
CA LYS A 197 6.27 -7.16 -5.13
C LYS A 197 5.35 -6.05 -4.63
N GLN A 198 4.86 -6.14 -3.42
CA GLN A 198 4.03 -5.12 -2.81
C GLN A 198 4.78 -3.78 -2.69
N ILE A 199 6.03 -3.78 -2.21
CA ILE A 199 6.87 -2.58 -2.16
C ILE A 199 7.02 -1.97 -3.56
N PHE A 200 7.35 -2.80 -4.54
CA PHE A 200 7.54 -2.38 -5.92
C PHE A 200 6.27 -1.79 -6.53
N LEU A 201 5.15 -2.51 -6.45
CA LEU A 201 3.88 -2.10 -7.05
C LEU A 201 3.29 -0.85 -6.39
N ARG A 202 3.46 -0.68 -5.09
CA ARG A 202 3.07 0.54 -4.36
C ARG A 202 3.79 1.78 -4.90
N LEU A 203 5.08 1.67 -5.16
CA LEU A 203 5.86 2.77 -5.72
C LEU A 203 5.52 2.99 -7.19
N LEU A 204 5.34 1.92 -7.95
CA LEU A 204 4.96 1.97 -9.37
C LEU A 204 3.58 2.61 -9.55
N GLU A 205 2.59 2.31 -8.70
CA GLU A 205 1.25 2.88 -8.76
C GLU A 205 1.27 4.41 -8.83
N ARG A 206 2.14 5.04 -8.06
CA ARG A 206 2.29 6.51 -8.05
C ARG A 206 2.87 7.06 -9.35
N LEU A 207 3.67 6.26 -10.05
CA LEU A 207 4.36 6.67 -11.28
C LEU A 207 3.53 6.46 -12.55
N ILE A 208 2.51 5.60 -12.49
CA ILE A 208 1.64 5.26 -13.62
C ILE A 208 0.24 5.89 -13.52
N GLN A 209 0.12 7.08 -12.92
CA GLN A 209 -1.14 7.83 -12.86
C GLN A 209 -1.46 8.53 -14.18
N PRO A 210 -2.75 8.71 -14.54
CA PRO A 210 -3.16 9.23 -15.85
C PRO A 210 -2.53 10.57 -16.25
N ASN A 211 -2.31 11.45 -15.29
CA ASN A 211 -1.73 12.77 -15.53
C ASN A 211 -0.22 12.74 -15.90
N ASN A 212 0.41 11.57 -15.81
CA ASN A 212 1.84 11.39 -16.06
C ASN A 212 2.15 10.90 -17.48
N TYR A 213 1.15 10.70 -18.36
CA TYR A 213 1.35 10.11 -19.71
C TYR A 213 1.37 11.11 -20.85
N THR A 214 0.72 12.26 -20.69
CA THR A 214 0.46 13.22 -21.78
C THR A 214 1.58 14.22 -22.03
N ALA A 215 2.61 14.27 -21.21
CA ALA A 215 3.80 15.06 -21.45
C ALA A 215 4.98 14.17 -21.81
N ALA A 216 5.81 14.56 -22.77
CA ALA A 216 7.13 13.96 -22.99
C ALA A 216 7.85 13.98 -21.64
N ILE A 217 8.03 12.79 -21.07
CA ILE A 217 8.36 12.65 -19.63
C ILE A 217 9.84 12.93 -19.49
N ASP A 218 10.18 14.13 -19.09
CA ASP A 218 11.46 14.44 -18.47
C ASP A 218 11.45 13.87 -17.05
N LEU A 219 12.15 12.76 -16.85
CA LEU A 219 12.24 12.07 -15.56
C LEU A 219 13.16 12.77 -14.56
N SER A 220 13.79 13.87 -14.96
CA SER A 220 14.73 14.62 -14.10
C SER A 220 14.03 15.33 -12.94
N ASP A 221 12.73 15.63 -13.05
CA ASP A 221 11.99 16.41 -12.05
C ASP A 221 11.08 15.59 -11.12
N ILE A 222 11.06 14.26 -11.21
CA ILE A 222 10.30 13.44 -10.27
C ILE A 222 11.15 13.15 -9.03
N SER A 223 11.11 14.08 -8.08
CA SER A 223 11.47 13.75 -6.70
C SER A 223 10.34 12.92 -6.10
N LEU A 224 10.65 11.69 -5.68
CA LEU A 224 9.75 10.86 -4.88
C LEU A 224 9.54 11.56 -3.53
N VAL A 225 8.51 12.40 -3.44
CA VAL A 225 8.22 13.26 -2.27
C VAL A 225 8.00 12.44 -0.99
N ALA A 226 7.69 11.14 -1.12
CA ALA A 226 7.52 10.23 0.02
C ALA A 226 8.83 9.78 0.69
N LEU A 227 9.99 10.08 0.12
CA LEU A 227 11.31 9.67 0.61
C LEU A 227 12.20 10.88 0.93
N LYS A 228 11.62 11.96 1.41
CA LYS A 228 12.42 13.05 1.93
C LYS A 228 13.07 12.59 3.23
N GLN A 229 14.33 12.19 3.13
CA GLN A 229 15.19 11.96 4.28
C GLN A 229 15.20 13.22 5.12
N ILE A 230 14.69 13.15 6.34
CA ILE A 230 14.87 14.23 7.32
C ILE A 230 16.31 14.11 7.78
N ASP A 231 17.15 15.01 7.29
CA ASP A 231 18.47 15.22 7.86
C ASP A 231 18.25 15.80 9.27
N HIS A 232 18.40 14.96 10.28
CA HIS A 232 18.50 15.42 11.66
C HIS A 232 19.87 16.08 11.81
N GLY A 233 19.97 17.33 11.36
CA GLY A 233 21.09 18.20 11.69
C GLY A 233 21.33 18.17 13.20
N LYS A 234 22.61 18.00 13.57
CA LYS A 234 23.18 17.97 14.92
C LYS A 234 22.66 19.05 15.85
#